data_2faa53ea149ba81f4d28da687fae7b2f
#
_entry.id   2faa53ea149ba81f4d28da687fae7b2f
#
_cell.length_a   1.000
_cell.length_b   1.000
_cell.length_c   1.000
_cell.angle_alpha   90.00
_cell.angle_beta   90.00
_cell.angle_gamma   90.00
#
_symmetry.space_group_name_H-M   'P 1'
#
loop_
_entity.id
_entity.type
_entity.pdbx_description
1 polymer ?
#
loop_
_entity_poly.entity_id
_entity_poly.type
_entity_poly.pdbx_seq_one_letter_code
_entity_poly.pdbx_strand_id
1 'polypeptide(L)'
;GTTEWISYEFPTEMTISSATVYWYDDAPWGGCRVPKSWKVYYKDAAGNWAPVQNPDKYGVAKGNPNVVNFDPVKTKAVKLEVVQPEKNASGIFEWEVK
;
A
#
# COMPACT_ATOMS: atom_id res chain seq x y z
N GLY A 1 13.24 1.94 -11.92
CA GLY A 1 11.90 2.06 -11.40
C GLY A 1 11.68 3.39 -10.70
N THR A 2 10.43 3.71 -10.53
CA THR A 2 10.01 4.93 -9.86
C THR A 2 9.20 4.61 -8.62
N THR A 3 9.10 5.57 -7.72
CA THR A 3 8.25 5.45 -6.54
C THR A 3 6.98 6.25 -6.78
N GLU A 4 5.85 5.64 -6.56
CA GLU A 4 4.55 6.29 -6.66
C GLU A 4 3.81 6.22 -5.34
N TRP A 5 2.90 7.18 -5.14
CA TRP A 5 2.13 7.30 -3.91
C TRP A 5 0.66 7.30 -4.24
N ILE A 6 -0.12 6.57 -3.43
CA ILE A 6 -1.58 6.57 -3.50
C ILE A 6 -2.07 6.87 -2.10
N SER A 7 -2.87 7.91 -1.95
CA SER A 7 -3.38 8.31 -0.64
C SER A 7 -4.90 8.33 -0.60
N TYR A 8 -5.44 8.16 0.60
CA TYR A 8 -6.86 8.24 0.86
C TYR A 8 -7.09 9.00 2.16
N GLU A 9 -7.99 9.98 2.13
CA GLU A 9 -8.40 10.72 3.32
C GLU A 9 -9.74 10.20 3.81
N PHE A 10 -9.82 9.92 5.11
CA PHE A 10 -11.07 9.49 5.71
C PHE A 10 -11.95 10.70 6.06
N PRO A 11 -13.28 10.57 5.95
CA PRO A 11 -14.18 11.65 6.36
C PRO A 11 -14.04 12.02 7.85
N THR A 12 -13.70 11.04 8.68
CA THR A 12 -13.45 11.22 10.11
C THR A 12 -12.22 10.42 10.51
N GLU A 13 -11.68 10.70 11.69
CA GLU A 13 -10.55 9.93 12.22
C GLU A 13 -10.96 8.46 12.39
N MET A 14 -10.13 7.56 11.89
CA MET A 14 -10.35 6.11 11.94
C MET A 14 -9.19 5.42 12.64
N THR A 15 -9.47 4.30 13.31
CA THR A 15 -8.42 3.41 13.80
C THR A 15 -8.23 2.30 12.79
N ILE A 16 -7.01 2.16 12.29
CA ILE A 16 -6.66 1.12 11.32
C ILE A 16 -5.54 0.25 11.86
N SER A 17 -5.54 -1.02 11.50
CA SER A 17 -4.53 -2.00 11.93
C SER A 17 -4.12 -2.97 10.84
N SER A 18 -4.67 -2.84 9.64
CA SER A 18 -4.29 -3.68 8.49
C SER A 18 -4.52 -2.98 7.17
N ALA A 19 -3.77 -3.42 6.17
CA ALA A 19 -3.96 -3.02 4.78
C ALA A 19 -3.94 -4.27 3.92
N THR A 20 -4.81 -4.32 2.92
CA THR A 20 -4.89 -5.42 1.97
C THR A 20 -4.78 -4.86 0.57
N VAL A 21 -3.90 -5.43 -0.24
CA VAL A 21 -3.71 -4.99 -1.62
C VAL A 21 -3.71 -6.21 -2.54
N TYR A 22 -4.43 -6.08 -3.64
CA TYR A 22 -4.40 -7.04 -4.75
C TYR A 22 -3.56 -6.44 -5.86
N TRP A 23 -2.48 -7.10 -6.22
CA TRP A 23 -1.61 -6.64 -7.29
C TRP A 23 -2.02 -7.25 -8.62
N TYR A 24 -2.00 -6.42 -9.66
CA TYR A 24 -2.27 -6.85 -11.02
C TYR A 24 -0.96 -7.07 -11.76
N ASP A 25 -0.87 -8.22 -12.45
CA ASP A 25 0.29 -8.54 -13.29
C ASP A 25 -0.25 -9.18 -14.57
N ASP A 26 -0.05 -8.52 -15.70
CA ASP A 26 -0.56 -8.97 -17.00
C ASP A 26 0.55 -9.56 -17.89
N ALA A 27 1.62 -10.04 -17.30
CA ALA A 27 2.68 -10.71 -18.02
C ALA A 27 2.13 -11.97 -18.74
N PRO A 28 2.67 -12.28 -19.90
CA PRO A 28 3.67 -11.54 -20.69
C PRO A 28 3.08 -10.51 -21.64
N TRP A 29 1.77 -10.33 -21.64
CA TRP A 29 1.07 -9.56 -22.68
C TRP A 29 1.07 -8.07 -22.46
N GLY A 30 1.07 -7.63 -21.23
CA GLY A 30 1.05 -6.21 -20.89
C GLY A 30 2.26 -5.76 -20.09
N GLY A 31 2.29 -4.47 -19.74
CA GLY A 31 3.39 -3.84 -19.02
C GLY A 31 3.24 -3.81 -17.50
N CYS A 32 2.10 -4.25 -16.96
CA CYS A 32 1.88 -4.23 -15.51
C CYS A 32 2.51 -5.43 -14.85
N ARG A 33 3.22 -5.19 -13.75
CA ARG A 33 3.85 -6.22 -12.93
C ARG A 33 3.58 -5.93 -11.47
N VAL A 34 3.75 -6.94 -10.62
CA VAL A 34 3.75 -6.70 -9.18
C VAL A 34 4.88 -5.74 -8.84
N PRO A 35 4.75 -4.92 -7.79
CA PRO A 35 5.79 -3.95 -7.46
C PRO A 35 7.05 -4.62 -6.93
N LYS A 36 8.16 -3.91 -6.97
CA LYS A 36 9.39 -4.33 -6.32
C LYS A 36 9.21 -4.34 -4.81
N SER A 37 8.54 -3.33 -4.27
CA SER A 37 8.20 -3.23 -2.84
C SER A 37 7.08 -2.21 -2.65
N TRP A 38 6.46 -2.25 -1.47
CA TRP A 38 5.47 -1.27 -1.08
C TRP A 38 5.47 -1.11 0.43
N LYS A 39 4.94 0.02 0.92
CA LYS A 39 4.83 0.34 2.33
C LYS A 39 3.57 1.13 2.61
N VAL A 40 3.11 1.07 3.86
CA VAL A 40 1.95 1.83 4.32
C VAL A 40 2.40 2.93 5.27
N TYR A 41 1.89 4.13 5.04
CA TYR A 41 2.11 5.29 5.91
C TYR A 41 0.77 5.82 6.38
N TYR A 42 0.77 6.45 7.54
CA TYR A 42 -0.41 7.14 8.06
C TYR A 42 -0.04 8.58 8.39
N LYS A 43 -1.04 9.43 8.43
CA LYS A 43 -0.83 10.83 8.83
C LYS A 43 -0.91 10.94 10.34
N ASP A 44 0.16 11.39 10.97
CA ASP A 44 0.23 11.52 12.43
C ASP A 44 -0.50 12.77 12.92
N ALA A 45 -0.55 12.97 14.26
CA ALA A 45 -1.25 14.10 14.87
C ALA A 45 -0.67 15.46 14.45
N ALA A 46 0.60 15.50 14.07
CA ALA A 46 1.25 16.72 13.59
C ALA A 46 1.00 16.99 12.10
N GLY A 47 0.33 16.08 11.40
CA GLY A 47 0.05 16.21 9.97
C GLY A 47 1.18 15.68 9.08
N ASN A 48 2.10 14.93 9.63
CA ASN A 48 3.20 14.35 8.88
C ASN A 48 2.93 12.87 8.56
N TRP A 49 3.47 12.41 7.42
CA TRP A 49 3.39 11.00 7.07
C TRP A 49 4.41 10.21 7.87
N ALA A 50 3.96 9.15 8.53
CA ALA A 50 4.81 8.27 9.32
C ALA A 50 4.55 6.82 8.92
N PRO A 51 5.59 5.96 8.91
CA PRO A 51 5.37 4.55 8.59
C PRO A 51 4.59 3.86 9.71
N VAL A 52 3.71 2.92 9.34
CA VAL A 52 3.02 2.09 10.34
C VAL A 52 4.04 1.29 11.14
N GLN A 53 3.70 0.98 12.39
CA GLN A 53 4.62 0.34 13.31
C GLN A 53 4.46 -1.19 13.28
N ASN A 54 5.59 -1.90 13.32
CA ASN A 54 5.63 -3.36 13.37
C ASN A 54 4.78 -4.04 12.29
N PRO A 55 4.93 -3.64 11.02
CA PRO A 55 4.14 -4.26 9.96
C PRO A 55 4.60 -5.69 9.68
N ASP A 56 3.67 -6.52 9.24
CA ASP A 56 4.00 -7.81 8.65
C ASP A 56 4.82 -7.58 7.38
N LYS A 57 5.38 -8.65 6.82
CA LYS A 57 6.06 -8.59 5.54
C LYS A 57 5.09 -8.08 4.46
N TYR A 58 5.53 -7.10 3.70
CA TYR A 58 4.78 -6.57 2.57
C TYR A 58 4.88 -7.53 1.38
N GLY A 59 3.86 -8.37 1.21
CA GLY A 59 3.83 -9.36 0.13
C GLY A 59 3.51 -8.76 -1.23
N VAL A 60 3.95 -9.43 -2.27
CA VAL A 60 3.69 -9.00 -3.65
C VAL A 60 3.13 -10.14 -4.50
N ALA A 61 2.33 -11.01 -3.91
CA ALA A 61 1.71 -12.13 -4.61
C ALA A 61 0.64 -11.63 -5.60
N LYS A 62 0.72 -12.10 -6.81
CA LYS A 62 -0.24 -11.78 -7.86
C LYS A 62 -1.54 -12.55 -7.65
N GLY A 63 -2.67 -11.87 -7.84
CA GLY A 63 -3.99 -12.51 -7.83
C GLY A 63 -4.49 -12.98 -6.47
N ASN A 64 -3.76 -12.69 -5.40
CA ASN A 64 -4.15 -13.04 -4.05
C ASN A 64 -4.12 -11.80 -3.17
N PRO A 65 -4.92 -11.77 -2.08
CA PRO A 65 -4.82 -10.65 -1.15
C PRO A 65 -3.47 -10.65 -0.43
N ASN A 66 -2.80 -9.52 -0.44
CA ASN A 66 -1.58 -9.31 0.33
C ASN A 66 -1.94 -8.51 1.55
N VAL A 67 -2.11 -9.19 2.69
CA VAL A 67 -2.55 -8.59 3.93
C VAL A 67 -1.34 -8.25 4.80
N VAL A 68 -1.28 -7.00 5.25
CA VAL A 68 -0.26 -6.55 6.18
C VAL A 68 -0.94 -6.04 7.43
N ASN A 69 -0.71 -6.70 8.56
CA ASN A 69 -1.17 -6.24 9.85
C ASN A 69 -0.08 -5.39 10.48
N PHE A 70 -0.47 -4.39 11.24
CA PHE A 70 0.45 -3.50 11.94
C PHE A 70 -0.19 -3.00 13.22
N ASP A 71 0.58 -2.31 14.05
CA ASP A 71 0.06 -1.76 15.30
C ASP A 71 -1.08 -0.80 15.01
N PRO A 72 -2.20 -0.88 15.74
CA PRO A 72 -3.34 0.02 15.52
C PRO A 72 -2.93 1.49 15.63
N VAL A 73 -3.44 2.30 14.72
CA VAL A 73 -3.19 3.74 14.73
C VAL A 73 -4.46 4.50 14.40
N LYS A 74 -4.68 5.62 15.09
CA LYS A 74 -5.75 6.56 14.77
C LYS A 74 -5.22 7.56 13.77
N THR A 75 -5.93 7.74 12.66
CA THR A 75 -5.48 8.63 11.60
C THR A 75 -6.64 9.11 10.75
N LYS A 76 -6.43 10.22 10.06
CA LYS A 76 -7.37 10.77 9.09
C LYS A 76 -6.99 10.45 7.65
N ALA A 77 -5.80 9.91 7.43
CA ALA A 77 -5.34 9.60 6.09
C ALA A 77 -4.31 8.48 6.09
N VAL A 78 -4.30 7.72 5.02
CA VAL A 78 -3.37 6.63 4.79
C VAL A 78 -2.77 6.79 3.40
N LYS A 79 -1.54 6.32 3.23
CA LYS A 79 -0.84 6.41 1.96
C LYS A 79 -0.05 5.13 1.71
N LEU A 80 -0.12 4.65 0.47
CA LEU A 80 0.75 3.57 0.01
C LEU A 80 1.91 4.16 -0.77
N GLU A 81 3.11 3.73 -0.44
CA GLU A 81 4.30 3.98 -1.25
C GLU A 81 4.59 2.74 -2.05
N VAL A 82 4.62 2.85 -3.35
CA VAL A 82 4.83 1.71 -4.26
C VAL A 82 6.10 1.96 -5.07
N VAL A 83 7.07 1.08 -4.91
CA VAL A 83 8.31 1.11 -5.70
C VAL A 83 8.12 0.17 -6.89
N GLN A 84 8.11 0.75 -8.09
CA GLN A 84 7.85 -0.01 -9.30
C GLN A 84 9.06 -0.82 -9.75
N PRO A 85 8.83 -1.96 -10.44
CA PRO A 85 9.91 -2.70 -11.07
C PRO A 85 10.59 -1.85 -12.12
N GLU A 86 11.86 -2.13 -12.36
CA GLU A 86 12.59 -1.47 -13.43
C GLU A 86 11.93 -1.78 -14.78
N LYS A 87 11.72 -0.76 -15.59
CA LYS A 87 11.13 -0.84 -16.94
C LYS A 87 9.67 -1.27 -17.01
N ASN A 88 9.00 -1.44 -15.86
CA ASN A 88 7.60 -1.83 -15.82
C ASN A 88 6.82 -0.93 -14.85
N ALA A 89 5.52 -0.87 -15.06
CA ALA A 89 4.61 -0.21 -14.14
C ALA A 89 4.01 -1.24 -13.20
N SER A 90 3.64 -0.82 -11.98
CA SER A 90 2.87 -1.65 -11.06
C SER A 90 1.40 -1.34 -11.23
N GLY A 91 0.56 -2.36 -11.16
CA GLY A 91 -0.88 -2.21 -11.18
C GLY A 91 -1.49 -2.62 -9.86
N ILE A 92 -2.36 -1.77 -9.30
CA ILE A 92 -3.18 -2.10 -8.15
C ILE A 92 -4.56 -2.46 -8.66
N PHE A 93 -4.98 -3.70 -8.43
CA PHE A 93 -6.32 -4.14 -8.78
C PHE A 93 -7.33 -3.62 -7.77
N GLU A 94 -7.00 -3.72 -6.48
CA GLU A 94 -7.86 -3.27 -5.40
C GLU A 94 -7.02 -3.10 -4.13
N TRP A 95 -7.39 -2.15 -3.27
CA TRP A 95 -6.78 -2.03 -1.96
C TRP A 95 -7.77 -1.49 -0.95
N GLU A 96 -7.59 -1.88 0.32
CA GLU A 96 -8.40 -1.40 1.43
C GLU A 96 -7.59 -1.39 2.72
N VAL A 97 -8.07 -0.61 3.68
CA VAL A 97 -7.51 -0.60 5.05
C VAL A 97 -8.64 -0.83 6.04
N LYS A 98 -8.27 -1.44 7.15
CA LYS A 98 -9.23 -1.73 8.24
C LYS A 98 -8.63 -1.39 9.59
#